data_165a68ebee64c5f8deafbd71360b830e
#
_entry.id   165a68ebee64c5f8deafbd71360b830e
#
_cell.length_a   1.000
_cell.length_b   1.000
_cell.length_c   1.000
_cell.angle_alpha   90.00
_cell.angle_beta   90.00
_cell.angle_gamma   90.00
#
_symmetry.space_group_name_H-M   'P 1'
#
loop_
_entity.id
_entity.type
_entity.pdbx_description
1 polymer ?
#
loop_
_entity_poly.entity_id
_entity_poly.type
_entity_poly.pdbx_seq_one_letter_code
_entity_poly.pdbx_strand_id
1 'polypeptide(L)'
;MTTPLAEHRSRPRLLLTAWAFVLIVLAALAPILQNAIGVPFELLSLVMLAPALASLVVVIRPNWMPAWWARVPSGRVLTVSAGAILAVIMFVATLSLLTGHLPSWSAPGFGSPLWLFLVLQTVGVLGEEIGWRGVVQRVGEQLARPPVVSAIAGLLFGATHLGYWSFGPLPVITFALTAALMSLTITTLFEGTLWQRMVPAVIVHLGVNLGVASLAEADEPLATTLPALAAAAVMLASATVVKVIIRRRNQP
;
A
#
# COMPACT_ATOMS: atom_id res chain seq x y z
N MET A 1 29.48 -30.72 22.77
CA MET A 1 28.35 -30.04 23.42
C MET A 1 27.82 -29.00 22.49
N THR A 2 26.77 -29.29 21.70
CA THR A 2 26.10 -28.33 20.84
C THR A 2 25.08 -27.57 21.68
N THR A 3 25.33 -26.31 21.95
CA THR A 3 24.35 -25.40 22.57
C THR A 3 23.08 -25.43 21.74
N PRO A 4 21.91 -25.71 22.33
CA PRO A 4 20.66 -25.62 21.57
C PRO A 4 20.52 -24.18 21.07
N LEU A 5 20.38 -24.01 19.76
CA LEU A 5 20.01 -22.73 19.18
C LEU A 5 18.71 -22.30 19.86
N ALA A 6 18.76 -21.19 20.60
CA ALA A 6 17.62 -20.64 21.29
C ALA A 6 16.51 -20.48 20.23
N GLU A 7 15.39 -21.22 20.44
CA GLU A 7 14.22 -21.16 19.58
C GLU A 7 13.77 -19.71 19.46
N HIS A 8 13.94 -19.14 18.28
CA HIS A 8 13.61 -17.76 17.99
C HIS A 8 12.08 -17.60 18.01
N ARG A 9 11.50 -17.44 19.23
CA ARG A 9 10.07 -17.22 19.39
C ARG A 9 9.72 -15.79 18.98
N SER A 10 9.26 -15.61 17.75
CA SER A 10 8.63 -14.36 17.33
C SER A 10 7.44 -14.02 18.24
N ARG A 11 7.21 -12.73 18.48
CA ARG A 11 6.10 -12.25 19.33
C ARG A 11 5.14 -11.40 18.48
N PRO A 12 4.39 -12.02 17.55
CA PRO A 12 3.65 -11.29 16.52
C PRO A 12 2.61 -10.31 17.10
N ARG A 13 1.85 -10.72 18.11
CA ARG A 13 0.84 -9.84 18.74
C ARG A 13 1.47 -8.64 19.41
N LEU A 14 2.56 -8.85 20.16
CA LEU A 14 3.25 -7.76 20.88
C LEU A 14 3.87 -6.78 19.89
N LEU A 15 4.47 -7.29 18.80
CA LEU A 15 5.05 -6.44 17.76
C LEU A 15 3.98 -5.60 17.04
N LEU A 16 2.85 -6.21 16.66
CA LEU A 16 1.74 -5.48 16.02
C LEU A 16 1.15 -4.42 16.96
N THR A 17 0.99 -4.73 18.25
CA THR A 17 0.49 -3.76 19.23
C THR A 17 1.47 -2.60 19.41
N ALA A 18 2.77 -2.87 19.55
CA ALA A 18 3.78 -1.83 19.68
C ALA A 18 3.87 -0.96 18.41
N TRP A 19 3.85 -1.60 17.23
CA TRP A 19 3.83 -0.90 15.95
C TRP A 19 2.60 0.00 15.80
N ALA A 20 1.41 -0.52 16.11
CA ALA A 20 0.16 0.23 16.01
C ALA A 20 0.14 1.42 16.99
N PHE A 21 0.63 1.23 18.22
CA PHE A 21 0.74 2.32 19.19
C PHE A 21 1.66 3.44 18.67
N VAL A 22 2.84 3.09 18.18
CA VAL A 22 3.78 4.08 17.62
C VAL A 22 3.19 4.75 16.38
N LEU A 23 2.52 3.99 15.50
CA LEU A 23 1.83 4.55 14.33
C LEU A 23 0.79 5.60 14.73
N ILE A 24 -0.06 5.31 15.72
CA ILE A 24 -1.11 6.24 16.17
C ILE A 24 -0.48 7.53 16.71
N VAL A 25 0.57 7.43 17.52
CA VAL A 25 1.28 8.60 18.05
C VAL A 25 1.89 9.44 16.92
N LEU A 26 2.59 8.80 15.98
CA LEU A 26 3.21 9.50 14.85
C LEU A 26 2.17 10.11 13.91
N ALA A 27 1.07 9.42 13.64
CA ALA A 27 -0.01 9.92 12.82
C ALA A 27 -0.71 11.14 13.46
N ALA A 28 -0.86 11.15 14.79
CA ALA A 28 -1.40 12.30 15.52
C ALA A 28 -0.44 13.52 15.52
N LEU A 29 0.87 13.29 15.54
CA LEU A 29 1.88 14.35 15.52
C LEU A 29 2.17 14.87 14.09
N ALA A 30 1.96 14.06 13.07
CA ALA A 30 2.29 14.40 11.69
C ALA A 30 1.64 15.71 11.20
N PRO A 31 0.35 15.99 11.41
CA PRO A 31 -0.25 17.26 10.98
C PRO A 31 0.35 18.47 11.70
N ILE A 32 0.69 18.33 12.97
CA ILE A 32 1.32 19.41 13.77
C ILE A 32 2.69 19.75 13.19
N LEU A 33 3.50 18.72 12.92
CA LEU A 33 4.82 18.87 12.31
C LEU A 33 4.71 19.41 10.89
N GLN A 34 3.75 18.90 10.09
CA GLN A 34 3.48 19.36 8.74
C GLN A 34 3.24 20.87 8.67
N ASN A 35 2.38 21.37 9.55
CA ASN A 35 2.10 22.80 9.66
C ASN A 35 3.33 23.61 10.11
N ALA A 36 4.12 23.07 11.04
CA ALA A 36 5.31 23.76 11.55
C ALA A 36 6.42 23.90 10.50
N ILE A 37 6.60 22.92 9.61
CA ILE A 37 7.63 22.96 8.56
C ILE A 37 7.14 23.55 7.24
N GLY A 38 5.83 23.80 7.08
CA GLY A 38 5.25 24.44 5.90
C GLY A 38 5.30 23.61 4.61
N VAL A 39 5.45 22.28 4.69
CA VAL A 39 5.38 21.43 3.49
C VAL A 39 3.92 21.28 3.05
N PRO A 40 3.56 21.60 1.80
CA PRO A 40 2.21 21.43 1.30
C PRO A 40 1.76 19.96 1.40
N PHE A 41 0.57 19.74 1.96
CA PHE A 41 -0.01 18.41 2.14
C PHE A 41 -0.16 17.65 0.82
N GLU A 42 -0.47 18.37 -0.26
CA GLU A 42 -0.65 17.84 -1.61
C GLU A 42 0.67 17.28 -2.18
N LEU A 43 1.81 17.84 -1.78
CA LEU A 43 3.11 17.35 -2.22
C LEU A 43 3.53 16.09 -1.48
N LEU A 44 3.47 16.12 -0.16
CA LEU A 44 3.79 15.00 0.73
C LEU A 44 3.04 15.16 2.04
N SER A 45 2.12 14.29 2.30
CA SER A 45 1.55 14.17 3.64
C SER A 45 2.53 13.44 4.55
N LEU A 46 3.00 14.09 5.62
CA LEU A 46 3.95 13.47 6.56
C LEU A 46 3.39 12.23 7.24
N VAL A 47 2.07 12.09 7.31
CA VAL A 47 1.43 10.88 7.87
C VAL A 47 1.78 9.63 7.05
N MET A 48 2.08 9.76 5.75
CA MET A 48 2.53 8.65 4.90
C MET A 48 3.87 8.05 5.35
N LEU A 49 4.69 8.81 6.08
CA LEU A 49 5.96 8.32 6.62
C LEU A 49 5.78 7.61 7.97
N ALA A 50 4.66 7.83 8.66
CA ALA A 50 4.41 7.27 9.99
C ALA A 50 4.50 5.74 10.04
N PRO A 51 4.00 4.96 9.06
CA PRO A 51 4.13 3.50 9.07
C PRO A 51 5.57 3.00 8.98
N ALA A 52 6.43 3.65 8.15
CA ALA A 52 7.86 3.31 8.10
C ALA A 52 8.56 3.65 9.41
N LEU A 53 8.31 4.83 9.98
CA LEU A 53 8.88 5.23 11.26
C LEU A 53 8.42 4.32 12.40
N ALA A 54 7.15 3.93 12.44
CA ALA A 54 6.66 2.94 13.40
C ALA A 54 7.38 1.60 13.25
N SER A 55 7.85 1.27 12.06
CA SER A 55 8.59 0.02 11.80
C SER A 55 9.99 -0.01 12.42
N LEU A 56 10.50 1.12 12.93
CA LEU A 56 11.74 1.15 13.72
C LEU A 56 11.65 0.28 14.98
N VAL A 57 10.45 -0.03 15.46
CA VAL A 57 10.26 -1.00 16.55
C VAL A 57 10.88 -2.37 16.22
N VAL A 58 10.94 -2.76 14.94
CA VAL A 58 11.60 -3.98 14.47
C VAL A 58 13.11 -3.90 14.64
N VAL A 59 13.70 -2.72 14.44
CA VAL A 59 15.14 -2.49 14.64
C VAL A 59 15.49 -2.58 16.13
N ILE A 60 14.62 -2.04 17.00
CA ILE A 60 14.81 -2.04 18.45
C ILE A 60 14.57 -3.45 19.04
N ARG A 61 13.65 -4.22 18.46
CA ARG A 61 13.24 -5.55 18.94
C ARG A 61 13.25 -6.60 17.80
N PRO A 62 14.41 -6.86 17.17
CA PRO A 62 14.49 -7.75 16.00
C PRO A 62 14.00 -9.18 16.31
N ASN A 63 14.14 -9.62 17.57
CA ASN A 63 13.69 -10.94 18.03
C ASN A 63 12.15 -11.11 18.05
N TRP A 64 11.38 -10.03 17.90
CA TRP A 64 9.92 -10.12 17.79
C TRP A 64 9.47 -10.38 16.36
N MET A 65 10.33 -10.07 15.38
CA MET A 65 10.05 -10.22 13.95
C MET A 65 10.22 -11.67 13.51
N PRO A 66 9.29 -12.26 12.75
CA PRO A 66 9.52 -13.55 12.11
C PRO A 66 10.61 -13.42 11.02
N ALA A 67 11.20 -14.56 10.63
CA ALA A 67 12.19 -14.60 9.55
C ALA A 67 11.64 -13.95 8.26
N TRP A 68 12.49 -13.16 7.58
CA TRP A 68 12.12 -12.52 6.32
C TRP A 68 11.89 -13.56 5.21
N TRP A 69 11.19 -13.15 4.17
CA TRP A 69 10.93 -13.99 3.00
C TRP A 69 12.21 -14.30 2.21
N ALA A 70 12.24 -15.48 1.60
CA ALA A 70 13.35 -15.90 0.75
C ALA A 70 13.43 -15.09 -0.54
N ARG A 71 14.66 -14.99 -1.08
CA ARG A 71 14.93 -14.33 -2.35
C ARG A 71 14.37 -15.14 -3.52
N VAL A 72 13.89 -14.45 -4.55
CA VAL A 72 13.53 -15.03 -5.85
C VAL A 72 14.46 -14.49 -6.96
N PRO A 73 14.57 -15.20 -8.10
CA PRO A 73 15.32 -14.71 -9.26
C PRO A 73 14.81 -13.36 -9.76
N SER A 74 15.71 -12.49 -10.23
CA SER A 74 15.37 -11.15 -10.72
C SER A 74 14.36 -11.18 -11.88
N GLY A 75 14.43 -12.17 -12.79
CA GLY A 75 13.46 -12.36 -13.86
C GLY A 75 12.04 -12.56 -13.34
N ARG A 76 11.89 -13.18 -12.15
CA ARG A 76 10.59 -13.33 -11.50
C ARG A 76 10.06 -11.98 -10.99
N VAL A 77 10.94 -11.17 -10.41
CA VAL A 77 10.58 -9.81 -9.98
C VAL A 77 10.14 -8.97 -11.16
N LEU A 78 10.86 -9.01 -12.28
CA LEU A 78 10.48 -8.30 -13.50
C LEU A 78 9.10 -8.74 -14.02
N THR A 79 8.84 -10.05 -14.03
CA THR A 79 7.55 -10.59 -14.50
C THR A 79 6.38 -10.13 -13.61
N VAL A 80 6.54 -10.18 -12.28
CA VAL A 80 5.46 -9.71 -11.38
C VAL A 80 5.30 -8.21 -11.42
N SER A 81 6.39 -7.45 -11.65
CA SER A 81 6.32 -5.99 -11.82
C SER A 81 5.62 -5.59 -13.12
N ALA A 82 5.87 -6.32 -14.22
CA ALA A 82 5.10 -6.14 -15.46
C ALA A 82 3.61 -6.44 -15.25
N GLY A 83 3.30 -7.48 -14.46
CA GLY A 83 1.92 -7.77 -14.05
C GLY A 83 1.30 -6.66 -13.19
N ALA A 84 2.08 -6.02 -12.33
CA ALA A 84 1.64 -4.87 -11.53
C ALA A 84 1.33 -3.66 -12.42
N ILE A 85 2.18 -3.36 -13.40
CA ILE A 85 1.94 -2.29 -14.39
C ILE A 85 0.65 -2.56 -15.18
N LEU A 86 0.47 -3.80 -15.67
CA LEU A 86 -0.76 -4.17 -16.38
C LEU A 86 -2.00 -3.99 -15.50
N ALA A 87 -1.94 -4.42 -14.23
CA ALA A 87 -3.03 -4.27 -13.29
C ALA A 87 -3.38 -2.78 -13.04
N VAL A 88 -2.37 -1.91 -12.91
CA VAL A 88 -2.56 -0.45 -12.80
C VAL A 88 -3.18 0.14 -14.08
N ILE A 89 -2.71 -0.27 -15.26
CA ILE A 89 -3.31 0.17 -16.54
C ILE A 89 -4.81 -0.20 -16.57
N MET A 90 -5.16 -1.43 -16.17
CA MET A 90 -6.56 -1.86 -16.11
C MET A 90 -7.37 -1.05 -15.09
N PHE A 91 -6.77 -0.71 -13.95
CA PHE A 91 -7.39 0.18 -12.96
C PHE A 91 -7.70 1.55 -13.55
N VAL A 92 -6.69 2.23 -14.10
CA VAL A 92 -6.84 3.59 -14.67
C VAL A 92 -7.81 3.59 -15.84
N ALA A 93 -7.72 2.62 -16.75
CA ALA A 93 -8.65 2.50 -17.87
C ALA A 93 -10.10 2.31 -17.42
N THR A 94 -10.32 1.43 -16.42
CA THR A 94 -11.67 1.20 -15.89
C THR A 94 -12.19 2.45 -15.17
N LEU A 95 -11.34 3.11 -14.37
CA LEU A 95 -11.70 4.33 -13.68
C LEU A 95 -12.08 5.44 -14.70
N SER A 96 -11.26 5.63 -15.74
CA SER A 96 -11.55 6.59 -16.82
C SER A 96 -12.87 6.30 -17.53
N LEU A 97 -13.15 5.03 -17.83
CA LEU A 97 -14.42 4.64 -18.47
C LEU A 97 -15.64 4.92 -17.58
N LEU A 98 -15.51 4.68 -16.27
CA LEU A 98 -16.62 4.86 -15.34
C LEU A 98 -16.86 6.33 -14.96
N THR A 99 -15.82 7.15 -14.94
CA THR A 99 -15.94 8.59 -14.66
C THR A 99 -16.22 9.41 -15.93
N GLY A 100 -15.97 8.86 -17.12
CA GLY A 100 -16.08 9.58 -18.39
C GLY A 100 -14.94 10.58 -18.65
N HIS A 101 -13.90 10.60 -17.81
CA HIS A 101 -12.77 11.52 -17.88
C HIS A 101 -11.49 10.80 -18.29
N LEU A 102 -10.61 11.49 -19.01
CA LEU A 102 -9.24 11.03 -19.25
C LEU A 102 -8.31 11.58 -18.17
N PRO A 103 -7.25 10.82 -17.78
CA PRO A 103 -6.27 11.31 -16.84
C PRO A 103 -5.71 12.68 -17.23
N SER A 104 -5.79 13.64 -16.33
CA SER A 104 -5.29 14.99 -16.55
C SER A 104 -4.27 15.36 -15.46
N TRP A 105 -3.12 15.84 -15.87
CA TRP A 105 -2.03 16.26 -14.99
C TRP A 105 -1.89 17.79 -14.90
N SER A 106 -2.80 18.52 -15.48
CA SER A 106 -2.91 19.97 -15.34
C SER A 106 -3.57 20.32 -14.01
N ALA A 107 -3.14 19.70 -12.92
CA ALA A 107 -3.70 19.98 -11.61
C ALA A 107 -3.41 21.43 -11.21
N PRO A 108 -4.42 22.30 -11.11
CA PRO A 108 -4.25 23.61 -10.49
C PRO A 108 -3.86 23.39 -9.04
N GLY A 109 -2.76 23.96 -8.60
CA GLY A 109 -2.40 24.03 -7.18
C GLY A 109 -1.07 23.41 -6.79
N PHE A 110 -0.42 22.61 -7.61
CA PHE A 110 0.85 22.04 -7.17
C PHE A 110 2.01 23.06 -7.14
N GLY A 111 1.96 24.19 -7.82
CA GLY A 111 3.02 25.21 -7.76
C GLY A 111 4.46 24.67 -7.86
N SER A 112 4.58 23.34 -7.91
CA SER A 112 5.80 22.55 -7.83
C SER A 112 6.00 21.74 -9.11
N PRO A 113 7.25 21.49 -9.52
CA PRO A 113 7.53 20.66 -10.67
C PRO A 113 6.98 19.23 -10.51
N LEU A 114 6.38 18.67 -11.57
CA LEU A 114 5.79 17.33 -11.57
C LEU A 114 6.78 16.25 -11.07
N TRP A 115 8.05 16.34 -11.44
CA TRP A 115 9.07 15.39 -10.99
C TRP A 115 9.23 15.39 -9.47
N LEU A 116 9.16 16.56 -8.83
CA LEU A 116 9.26 16.66 -7.37
C LEU A 116 8.04 16.00 -6.70
N PHE A 117 6.84 16.28 -7.21
CA PHE A 117 5.62 15.62 -6.76
C PHE A 117 5.75 14.08 -6.86
N LEU A 118 6.16 13.55 -8.03
CA LEU A 118 6.31 12.12 -8.24
C LEU A 118 7.33 11.48 -7.28
N VAL A 119 8.46 12.15 -7.04
CA VAL A 119 9.48 11.68 -6.09
C VAL A 119 8.91 11.65 -4.67
N LEU A 120 8.27 12.71 -4.22
CA LEU A 120 7.73 12.80 -2.87
C LEU A 120 6.58 11.82 -2.65
N GLN A 121 5.68 11.66 -3.61
CA GLN A 121 4.63 10.63 -3.56
C GLN A 121 5.22 9.22 -3.52
N THR A 122 6.28 8.96 -4.29
CA THR A 122 6.98 7.66 -4.24
C THR A 122 7.59 7.39 -2.87
N VAL A 123 8.20 8.41 -2.26
CA VAL A 123 8.77 8.31 -0.89
C VAL A 123 7.66 8.05 0.14
N GLY A 124 6.55 8.77 0.05
CA GLY A 124 5.39 8.57 0.91
C GLY A 124 4.82 7.16 0.80
N VAL A 125 4.51 6.72 -0.43
CA VAL A 125 4.02 5.37 -0.72
C VAL A 125 4.99 4.29 -0.23
N LEU A 126 6.29 4.45 -0.46
CA LEU A 126 7.29 3.51 0.04
C LEU A 126 7.28 3.45 1.58
N GLY A 127 7.10 4.58 2.25
CA GLY A 127 6.94 4.65 3.70
C GLY A 127 5.74 3.85 4.19
N GLU A 128 4.60 3.99 3.53
CA GLU A 128 3.40 3.20 3.83
C GLU A 128 3.60 1.72 3.57
N GLU A 129 4.17 1.34 2.42
CA GLU A 129 4.40 -0.06 2.06
C GLU A 129 5.39 -0.77 3.01
N ILE A 130 6.46 -0.09 3.46
CA ILE A 130 7.38 -0.64 4.46
C ILE A 130 6.63 -1.00 5.74
N GLY A 131 5.76 -0.16 6.22
CA GLY A 131 4.97 -0.44 7.43
C GLY A 131 3.91 -1.51 7.21
N TRP A 132 3.02 -1.28 6.26
CA TRP A 132 1.86 -2.14 6.05
C TRP A 132 2.22 -3.50 5.43
N ARG A 133 3.08 -3.53 4.41
CA ARG A 133 3.45 -4.78 3.72
C ARG A 133 4.71 -5.40 4.30
N GLY A 134 5.66 -4.58 4.75
CA GLY A 134 6.88 -5.07 5.39
C GLY A 134 6.60 -5.64 6.78
N VAL A 135 5.97 -4.88 7.66
CA VAL A 135 5.78 -5.30 9.07
C VAL A 135 4.42 -5.94 9.29
N VAL A 136 3.31 -5.20 9.04
CA VAL A 136 1.96 -5.71 9.38
C VAL A 136 1.64 -6.98 8.61
N GLN A 137 1.87 -7.02 7.30
CA GLN A 137 1.66 -8.21 6.48
C GLN A 137 2.54 -9.37 6.96
N ARG A 138 3.85 -9.15 7.13
CA ARG A 138 4.78 -10.21 7.51
C ARG A 138 4.48 -10.82 8.88
N VAL A 139 4.18 -9.97 9.83
CA VAL A 139 3.86 -10.40 11.21
C VAL A 139 2.47 -11.04 11.27
N GLY A 140 1.50 -10.46 10.56
CA GLY A 140 0.14 -10.98 10.48
C GLY A 140 0.07 -12.37 9.84
N GLU A 141 0.96 -12.69 8.89
CA GLU A 141 1.08 -14.03 8.28
C GLU A 141 1.42 -15.14 9.28
N GLN A 142 1.85 -14.80 10.49
CA GLN A 142 1.99 -15.76 11.61
C GLN A 142 0.66 -16.03 12.31
N LEU A 143 -0.35 -15.21 12.11
CA LEU A 143 -1.65 -15.28 12.79
C LEU A 143 -2.78 -15.73 11.87
N ALA A 144 -2.69 -15.44 10.57
CA ALA A 144 -3.71 -15.75 9.57
C ALA A 144 -3.11 -15.95 8.17
N ARG A 145 -3.93 -16.47 7.24
CA ARG A 145 -3.53 -16.66 5.83
C ARG A 145 -3.22 -15.30 5.16
N PRO A 146 -2.20 -15.22 4.28
CA PRO A 146 -1.78 -13.97 3.65
C PRO A 146 -2.90 -13.11 3.05
N PRO A 147 -3.89 -13.66 2.29
CA PRO A 147 -4.98 -12.84 1.76
C PRO A 147 -5.88 -12.24 2.85
N VAL A 148 -6.09 -12.96 3.95
CA VAL A 148 -6.90 -12.46 5.09
C VAL A 148 -6.19 -11.30 5.77
N VAL A 149 -4.89 -11.45 6.03
CA VAL A 149 -4.06 -10.38 6.60
C VAL A 149 -4.07 -9.16 5.69
N SER A 150 -3.91 -9.38 4.39
CA SER A 150 -3.91 -8.32 3.39
C SER A 150 -5.23 -7.56 3.34
N ALA A 151 -6.37 -8.27 3.34
CA ALA A 151 -7.69 -7.65 3.33
C ALA A 151 -7.91 -6.81 4.59
N ILE A 152 -7.60 -7.35 5.78
CA ILE A 152 -7.73 -6.63 7.05
C ILE A 152 -6.80 -5.41 7.08
N ALA A 153 -5.53 -5.57 6.69
CA ALA A 153 -4.58 -4.47 6.64
C ALA A 153 -5.06 -3.36 5.68
N GLY A 154 -5.60 -3.72 4.50
CA GLY A 154 -6.14 -2.77 3.55
C GLY A 154 -7.40 -2.05 4.07
N LEU A 155 -8.32 -2.75 4.74
CA LEU A 155 -9.48 -2.13 5.38
C LEU A 155 -9.06 -1.14 6.46
N LEU A 156 -8.12 -1.53 7.34
CA LEU A 156 -7.60 -0.64 8.39
C LEU A 156 -6.89 0.57 7.79
N PHE A 157 -6.05 0.36 6.78
CA PHE A 157 -5.37 1.42 6.05
C PHE A 157 -6.38 2.43 5.47
N GLY A 158 -7.40 1.94 4.77
CA GLY A 158 -8.45 2.81 4.21
C GLY A 158 -9.25 3.53 5.28
N ALA A 159 -9.64 2.86 6.36
CA ALA A 159 -10.40 3.45 7.46
C ALA A 159 -9.61 4.53 8.24
N THR A 160 -8.27 4.48 8.22
CA THR A 160 -7.41 5.49 8.86
C THR A 160 -7.22 6.76 8.01
N HIS A 161 -7.76 6.82 6.80
CA HIS A 161 -7.77 8.02 5.96
C HIS A 161 -8.84 9.00 6.45
N LEU A 162 -8.54 9.72 7.54
CA LEU A 162 -9.48 10.55 8.28
C LEU A 162 -10.15 11.65 7.45
N GLY A 163 -9.52 12.10 6.35
CA GLY A 163 -10.11 13.08 5.43
C GLY A 163 -11.45 12.65 4.84
N TYR A 164 -11.64 11.35 4.61
CA TYR A 164 -12.90 10.84 4.08
C TYR A 164 -14.07 10.85 5.07
N TRP A 165 -13.79 10.91 6.38
CA TRP A 165 -14.84 10.91 7.41
C TRP A 165 -15.69 12.18 7.40
N SER A 166 -15.15 13.30 6.92
CA SER A 166 -15.89 14.55 6.76
C SER A 166 -17.01 14.45 5.72
N PHE A 167 -16.91 13.47 4.80
CA PHE A 167 -17.90 13.22 3.73
C PHE A 167 -18.94 12.14 4.08
N GLY A 168 -18.90 11.62 5.31
CA GLY A 168 -19.81 10.60 5.81
C GLY A 168 -19.33 9.16 5.61
N PRO A 169 -20.13 8.18 6.06
CA PRO A 169 -19.67 6.78 6.15
C PRO A 169 -19.49 6.09 4.79
N LEU A 170 -20.28 6.45 3.78
CA LEU A 170 -20.24 5.74 2.49
C LEU A 170 -18.93 5.96 1.72
N PRO A 171 -18.38 7.20 1.59
CA PRO A 171 -17.05 7.41 1.05
C PRO A 171 -15.94 6.67 1.82
N VAL A 172 -16.02 6.61 3.15
CA VAL A 172 -15.06 5.85 3.98
C VAL A 172 -15.11 4.36 3.66
N ILE A 173 -16.33 3.78 3.59
CA ILE A 173 -16.50 2.36 3.30
C ILE A 173 -15.98 2.02 1.90
N THR A 174 -16.37 2.79 0.88
CA THR A 174 -15.94 2.55 -0.50
C THR A 174 -14.45 2.71 -0.66
N PHE A 175 -13.84 3.71 -0.01
CA PHE A 175 -12.39 3.89 0.00
C PHE A 175 -11.68 2.74 0.73
N ALA A 176 -12.16 2.31 1.90
CA ALA A 176 -11.57 1.20 2.66
C ALA A 176 -11.65 -0.12 1.88
N LEU A 177 -12.76 -0.38 1.18
CA LEU A 177 -12.89 -1.56 0.31
C LEU A 177 -11.94 -1.47 -0.90
N THR A 178 -11.79 -0.29 -1.50
CA THR A 178 -10.80 -0.05 -2.57
C THR A 178 -9.38 -0.34 -2.08
N ALA A 179 -9.02 0.15 -0.90
CA ALA A 179 -7.72 -0.11 -0.27
C ALA A 179 -7.51 -1.59 0.07
N ALA A 180 -8.57 -2.32 0.46
CA ALA A 180 -8.51 -3.76 0.66
C ALA A 180 -8.26 -4.52 -0.64
N LEU A 181 -8.94 -4.15 -1.74
CA LEU A 181 -8.72 -4.76 -3.06
C LEU A 181 -7.32 -4.43 -3.61
N MET A 182 -6.83 -3.21 -3.43
CA MET A 182 -5.46 -2.83 -3.74
C MET A 182 -4.46 -3.68 -2.94
N SER A 183 -4.68 -3.83 -1.65
CA SER A 183 -3.86 -4.66 -0.77
C SER A 183 -3.81 -6.13 -1.23
N LEU A 184 -4.94 -6.70 -1.60
CA LEU A 184 -5.04 -8.05 -2.17
C LEU A 184 -4.32 -8.16 -3.51
N THR A 185 -4.40 -7.15 -4.37
CA THR A 185 -3.66 -7.07 -5.63
C THR A 185 -2.15 -7.15 -5.39
N ILE A 186 -1.65 -6.31 -4.47
CA ILE A 186 -0.24 -6.31 -4.06
C ILE A 186 0.16 -7.71 -3.56
N THR A 187 -0.61 -8.29 -2.63
CA THR A 187 -0.30 -9.62 -2.07
C THR A 187 -0.35 -10.74 -3.11
N THR A 188 -1.21 -10.63 -4.11
CA THR A 188 -1.27 -11.59 -5.23
C THR A 188 0.03 -11.60 -6.04
N LEU A 189 0.66 -10.43 -6.22
CA LEU A 189 1.91 -10.25 -6.96
C LEU A 189 3.16 -10.26 -6.07
N PHE A 190 3.00 -10.46 -4.78
CA PHE A 190 4.03 -10.28 -3.75
C PHE A 190 4.96 -11.50 -3.67
N GLU A 191 6.21 -11.39 -4.17
CA GLU A 191 7.20 -12.47 -4.20
C GLU A 191 8.61 -11.98 -3.85
N GLY A 192 9.43 -12.86 -3.25
CA GLY A 192 10.82 -12.60 -2.94
C GLY A 192 11.06 -11.90 -1.59
N THR A 193 12.24 -11.34 -1.42
CA THR A 193 12.65 -10.57 -0.20
C THR A 193 11.80 -9.32 -0.03
N LEU A 194 11.90 -8.66 1.13
CA LEU A 194 11.22 -7.39 1.37
C LEU A 194 11.38 -6.40 0.20
N TRP A 195 12.61 -6.12 -0.19
CA TRP A 195 12.87 -5.13 -1.26
C TRP A 195 12.37 -5.58 -2.64
N GLN A 196 12.46 -6.88 -2.94
CA GLN A 196 11.89 -7.42 -4.18
C GLN A 196 10.37 -7.28 -4.23
N ARG A 197 9.70 -7.36 -3.07
CA ARG A 197 8.26 -7.20 -2.92
C ARG A 197 7.82 -5.74 -2.95
N MET A 198 8.66 -4.81 -2.48
CA MET A 198 8.36 -3.38 -2.53
C MET A 198 8.22 -2.87 -3.97
N VAL A 199 8.92 -3.45 -4.95
CA VAL A 199 8.81 -3.00 -6.34
C VAL A 199 7.37 -3.09 -6.87
N PRO A 200 6.72 -4.27 -6.95
CA PRO A 200 5.33 -4.35 -7.40
C PRO A 200 4.35 -3.64 -6.45
N ALA A 201 4.64 -3.59 -5.14
CA ALA A 201 3.79 -2.91 -4.17
C ALA A 201 3.73 -1.40 -4.44
N VAL A 202 4.89 -0.76 -4.61
CA VAL A 202 4.97 0.67 -4.94
C VAL A 202 4.35 0.96 -6.30
N ILE A 203 4.57 0.11 -7.31
CA ILE A 203 3.94 0.29 -8.64
C ILE A 203 2.41 0.31 -8.50
N VAL A 204 1.83 -0.65 -7.80
CA VAL A 204 0.36 -0.73 -7.63
C VAL A 204 -0.15 0.45 -6.82
N HIS A 205 0.43 0.72 -5.65
CA HIS A 205 -0.05 1.75 -4.74
C HIS A 205 0.10 3.16 -5.34
N LEU A 206 1.30 3.49 -5.83
CA LEU A 206 1.53 4.77 -6.49
C LEU A 206 0.64 4.93 -7.73
N GLY A 207 0.49 3.87 -8.54
CA GLY A 207 -0.36 3.88 -9.71
C GLY A 207 -1.84 4.13 -9.38
N VAL A 208 -2.34 3.55 -8.29
CA VAL A 208 -3.70 3.82 -7.80
C VAL A 208 -3.83 5.27 -7.33
N ASN A 209 -2.89 5.76 -6.51
CA ASN A 209 -2.91 7.14 -6.02
C ASN A 209 -2.87 8.15 -7.17
N LEU A 210 -1.97 7.95 -8.13
CA LEU A 210 -1.86 8.83 -9.29
C LEU A 210 -3.11 8.74 -10.19
N GLY A 211 -3.64 7.53 -10.40
CA GLY A 211 -4.86 7.32 -11.17
C GLY A 211 -6.06 8.04 -10.56
N VAL A 212 -6.27 7.89 -9.26
CA VAL A 212 -7.33 8.61 -8.54
C VAL A 212 -7.10 10.12 -8.59
N ALA A 213 -5.88 10.59 -8.30
CA ALA A 213 -5.57 12.03 -8.28
C ALA A 213 -5.75 12.69 -9.67
N SER A 214 -5.48 11.95 -10.76
CA SER A 214 -5.63 12.48 -12.14
C SER A 214 -7.06 12.51 -12.66
N LEU A 215 -8.01 11.86 -11.95
CA LEU A 215 -9.40 11.67 -12.37
C LEU A 215 -10.40 12.12 -11.29
N ALA A 216 -9.92 12.55 -10.10
CA ALA A 216 -10.78 12.97 -9.00
C ALA A 216 -11.46 14.30 -9.30
N GLU A 217 -12.78 14.33 -9.11
CA GLU A 217 -13.52 15.56 -8.97
C GLU A 217 -13.51 15.99 -7.50
N ALA A 218 -13.04 17.21 -7.24
CA ALA A 218 -12.76 17.68 -5.88
C ALA A 218 -14.02 17.79 -5.01
N ASP A 219 -15.19 18.00 -5.63
CA ASP A 219 -16.41 18.38 -4.92
C ASP A 219 -17.34 17.20 -4.59
N GLU A 220 -17.12 16.01 -5.21
CA GLU A 220 -17.95 14.82 -4.96
C GLU A 220 -17.11 13.56 -4.72
N PRO A 221 -16.66 13.31 -3.49
CA PRO A 221 -15.82 12.15 -3.17
C PRO A 221 -16.43 10.80 -3.55
N LEU A 222 -17.76 10.66 -3.51
CA LEU A 222 -18.41 9.42 -3.89
C LEU A 222 -18.36 9.16 -5.40
N ALA A 223 -18.41 10.22 -6.21
CA ALA A 223 -18.25 10.13 -7.67
C ALA A 223 -16.89 9.54 -8.08
N THR A 224 -15.90 9.65 -7.21
CA THR A 224 -14.56 9.07 -7.43
C THR A 224 -14.40 7.72 -6.72
N THR A 225 -14.81 7.59 -5.45
CA THR A 225 -14.52 6.39 -4.64
C THR A 225 -15.32 5.16 -5.09
N LEU A 226 -16.54 5.33 -5.59
CA LEU A 226 -17.35 4.20 -6.08
C LEU A 226 -16.81 3.63 -7.41
N PRO A 227 -16.49 4.43 -8.44
CA PRO A 227 -15.78 3.95 -9.63
C PRO A 227 -14.41 3.35 -9.29
N ALA A 228 -13.66 3.92 -8.34
CA ALA A 228 -12.38 3.38 -7.90
C ALA A 228 -12.51 2.00 -7.27
N LEU A 229 -13.57 1.73 -6.52
CA LEU A 229 -13.86 0.41 -5.98
C LEU A 229 -14.06 -0.63 -7.10
N ALA A 230 -14.86 -0.30 -8.12
CA ALA A 230 -15.07 -1.17 -9.27
C ALA A 230 -13.76 -1.39 -10.07
N ALA A 231 -12.99 -0.32 -10.29
CA ALA A 231 -11.69 -0.39 -10.95
C ALA A 231 -10.68 -1.25 -10.16
N ALA A 232 -10.68 -1.17 -8.83
CA ALA A 232 -9.83 -1.99 -7.97
C ALA A 232 -10.22 -3.49 -8.05
N ALA A 233 -11.50 -3.82 -8.22
CA ALA A 233 -11.91 -5.20 -8.45
C ALA A 233 -11.38 -5.74 -9.79
N VAL A 234 -11.42 -4.94 -10.86
CA VAL A 234 -10.84 -5.29 -12.17
C VAL A 234 -9.31 -5.44 -12.07
N MET A 235 -8.65 -4.55 -11.34
CA MET A 235 -7.21 -4.62 -11.07
C MET A 235 -6.82 -5.94 -10.38
N LEU A 236 -7.55 -6.34 -9.33
CA LEU A 236 -7.32 -7.60 -8.63
C LEU A 236 -7.56 -8.82 -9.54
N ALA A 237 -8.63 -8.80 -10.34
CA ALA A 237 -8.89 -9.86 -11.31
C ALA A 237 -7.75 -9.99 -12.32
N SER A 238 -7.25 -8.88 -12.86
CA SER A 238 -6.12 -8.84 -13.79
C SER A 238 -4.83 -9.40 -13.15
N ALA A 239 -4.51 -8.99 -11.93
CA ALA A 239 -3.36 -9.51 -11.19
C ALA A 239 -3.47 -11.02 -10.93
N THR A 240 -4.69 -11.52 -10.65
CA THR A 240 -4.96 -12.95 -10.43
C THR A 240 -4.74 -13.73 -11.71
N VAL A 241 -5.21 -13.24 -12.85
CA VAL A 241 -4.97 -13.88 -14.17
C VAL A 241 -3.48 -13.95 -14.46
N VAL A 242 -2.75 -12.85 -14.29
CA VAL A 242 -1.28 -12.81 -14.44
C VAL A 242 -0.63 -13.87 -13.54
N LYS A 243 -1.02 -13.96 -12.28
CA LYS A 243 -0.47 -14.94 -11.33
C LYS A 243 -0.71 -16.38 -11.78
N VAL A 244 -1.90 -16.69 -12.30
CA VAL A 244 -2.24 -18.01 -12.83
C VAL A 244 -1.36 -18.36 -14.04
N ILE A 245 -1.20 -17.42 -14.98
CA ILE A 245 -0.35 -17.61 -16.17
C ILE A 245 1.10 -17.90 -15.76
N ILE A 246 1.64 -17.11 -14.83
CA ILE A 246 3.00 -17.29 -14.32
C ILE A 246 3.17 -18.66 -13.67
N ARG A 247 2.19 -19.11 -12.87
CA ARG A 247 2.24 -20.44 -12.23
C ARG A 247 2.23 -21.56 -13.25
N ARG A 248 1.36 -21.50 -14.26
CA ARG A 248 1.27 -22.54 -15.32
C ARG A 248 2.56 -22.68 -16.12
N ARG A 249 3.27 -21.57 -16.41
CA ARG A 249 4.54 -21.61 -17.14
C ARG A 249 5.70 -22.22 -16.34
N ASN A 250 5.58 -22.33 -15.04
CA ASN A 250 6.61 -22.88 -14.15
C ASN A 250 6.29 -24.30 -13.65
N GLN A 251 5.21 -24.91 -14.12
CA GLN A 251 4.94 -26.33 -13.90
C GLN A 251 5.69 -27.12 -14.97
N PRO A 252 6.48 -28.17 -14.57
CA PRO A 252 7.22 -29.02 -15.49
C PRO A 252 6.27 -29.77 -16.43
#